data_2d12baf804ef3483bc03e6c5f30baad7
#
_entry.id   2d12baf804ef3483bc03e6c5f30baad7
#
_cell.length_a   1.000
_cell.length_b   1.000
_cell.length_c   1.000
_cell.angle_alpha   90.00
_cell.angle_beta   90.00
_cell.angle_gamma   90.00
#
_symmetry.space_group_name_H-M   'P 1'
#
loop_
_entity.id
_entity.type
_entity.pdbx_description
1 polymer ?
#
loop_
_entity_poly.entity_id
_entity_poly.type
_entity_poly.pdbx_seq_one_letter_code
_entity_poly.pdbx_strand_id
1 'polypeptide(L)'
;MRFSFFMRSLLLHPCGGSIITVRSKTTSGQYVASRSRDPVFEKLMDKYKNLLKVIAIQDLILANPTVEPPSVSIEFLSRLSQKLHLNRGAASFLRKYPHIFHVLYDPVKSQPFCRLTDAAMEISRQEALAINASLPVVVDRLARLLSMSISKSVPLRAVFKVWRELGLPDDFEDSVISKNPHVFKLSDGHEPNTHILELVQEEGKESLSFEAAVEKWRVVECCEEDCSVDRTEVQFSFKHSYPPGMRLGKNFKAKVKEWQKLPYVGPYEDMVGKKKNKSGVMGVEKRAVAIVHEFLSLTVEKMVEVEKISHFRKCFGIDLNIRDLFLDHPGMFYISTKGKRHTVFLREAYERGRLIDPNPVYEARRKLLDLVLLGRHAALSDTRDTDMSEE
;
A
#
# COMPACT_ATOMS: atom_id res chain seq x y z
N MET A 1 16.19 8.04 21.04
CA MET A 1 16.60 7.64 19.68
C MET A 1 15.43 7.55 18.68
N ARG A 2 14.19 7.14 19.07
CA ARG A 2 12.99 7.00 18.18
C ARG A 2 12.61 8.28 17.42
N PHE A 3 12.67 9.43 18.05
CA PHE A 3 12.30 10.71 17.44
C PHE A 3 13.18 11.12 16.23
N SER A 4 14.44 10.73 16.24
CA SER A 4 15.41 11.08 15.18
C SER A 4 15.17 10.35 13.86
N PHE A 5 14.65 9.13 13.88
CA PHE A 5 14.51 8.30 12.68
C PHE A 5 13.26 8.68 11.86
N PHE A 6 12.14 8.92 12.55
CA PHE A 6 10.90 9.37 11.88
C PHE A 6 11.07 10.74 11.22
N MET A 7 11.77 11.66 11.90
CA MET A 7 12.11 12.97 11.34
C MET A 7 13.10 12.87 10.17
N ARG A 8 14.07 11.94 10.21
CA ARG A 8 15.01 11.73 9.08
C ARG A 8 14.31 11.19 7.83
N SER A 9 13.34 10.31 7.97
CA SER A 9 12.54 9.80 6.85
C SER A 9 11.73 10.91 6.15
N LEU A 10 11.31 11.94 6.87
CA LEU A 10 10.59 13.10 6.33
C LEU A 10 11.53 14.18 5.76
N LEU A 11 12.80 14.21 6.18
CA LEU A 11 13.76 15.26 5.82
C LEU A 11 14.74 14.87 4.71
N LEU A 12 14.84 13.58 4.33
CA LEU A 12 15.73 13.14 3.26
C LEU A 12 15.19 13.58 1.90
N HIS A 13 15.89 14.52 1.29
CA HIS A 13 15.68 14.96 -0.09
C HIS A 13 15.89 13.78 -1.05
N PRO A 14 15.10 13.66 -2.12
CA PRO A 14 15.48 12.78 -3.22
C PRO A 14 16.68 13.42 -3.93
N CYS A 15 17.82 12.74 -3.93
CA CYS A 15 18.91 13.05 -4.85
C CYS A 15 18.38 13.01 -6.28
N GLY A 16 18.50 14.14 -6.98
CA GLY A 16 18.12 14.29 -8.38
C GLY A 16 18.98 13.41 -9.28
N GLY A 17 18.53 12.20 -9.54
CA GLY A 17 18.91 11.42 -10.70
C GLY A 17 17.97 11.80 -11.83
N SER A 18 18.46 12.43 -12.89
CA SER A 18 17.73 12.60 -14.16
C SER A 18 17.33 11.24 -14.67
N ILE A 19 16.06 10.87 -14.44
CA ILE A 19 15.45 9.72 -15.09
C ILE A 19 15.17 10.17 -16.51
N ILE A 20 15.99 9.70 -17.44
CA ILE A 20 15.68 9.75 -18.88
C ILE A 20 14.39 8.94 -19.03
N THR A 21 13.26 9.62 -19.08
CA THR A 21 11.96 9.03 -19.40
C THR A 21 11.99 8.68 -20.88
N VAL A 22 12.39 7.45 -21.19
CA VAL A 22 12.09 6.85 -22.49
C VAL A 22 10.57 6.81 -22.56
N ARG A 23 9.97 7.67 -23.37
CA ARG A 23 8.56 7.61 -23.72
C ARG A 23 8.32 6.28 -24.43
N SER A 24 7.97 5.25 -23.66
CA SER A 24 7.47 4.00 -24.25
C SER A 24 6.16 4.32 -24.99
N LYS A 25 6.04 3.81 -26.21
CA LYS A 25 4.79 3.91 -26.97
C LYS A 25 3.69 3.27 -26.11
N THR A 26 2.68 4.07 -25.74
CA THR A 26 1.52 3.56 -25.00
C THR A 26 0.87 2.42 -25.77
N THR A 27 0.78 1.25 -25.12
CA THR A 27 0.04 0.13 -25.68
C THR A 27 -1.46 0.47 -25.74
N SER A 28 -2.21 -0.20 -26.61
CA SER A 28 -3.67 0.00 -26.68
C SER A 28 -4.37 -0.27 -25.34
N GLY A 29 -3.83 -1.21 -24.53
CA GLY A 29 -4.30 -1.51 -23.18
C GLY A 29 -4.08 -0.35 -22.21
N GLN A 30 -2.89 0.24 -22.20
CA GLN A 30 -2.55 1.41 -21.38
C GLN A 30 -3.45 2.60 -21.73
N TYR A 31 -3.71 2.85 -23.02
CA TYR A 31 -4.57 3.92 -23.47
C TYR A 31 -6.01 3.74 -22.99
N VAL A 32 -6.56 2.52 -23.12
CA VAL A 32 -7.91 2.18 -22.66
C VAL A 32 -7.99 2.29 -21.14
N ALA A 33 -7.05 1.72 -20.41
CA ALA A 33 -7.00 1.74 -18.94
C ALA A 33 -6.86 3.16 -18.38
N SER A 34 -6.09 4.04 -19.01
CA SER A 34 -5.93 5.43 -18.58
C SER A 34 -7.21 6.27 -18.73
N ARG A 35 -8.10 5.89 -19.63
CA ARG A 35 -9.38 6.57 -19.88
C ARG A 35 -10.57 5.94 -19.17
N SER A 36 -10.53 4.65 -18.93
CA SER A 36 -11.63 3.92 -18.30
C SER A 36 -11.59 4.10 -16.80
N ARG A 37 -12.38 5.04 -16.27
CA ARG A 37 -12.50 5.28 -14.84
C ARG A 37 -13.50 4.30 -14.23
N ASP A 38 -13.10 3.65 -13.14
CA ASP A 38 -13.98 2.81 -12.35
C ASP A 38 -14.62 3.66 -11.23
N PRO A 39 -15.93 3.95 -11.31
CA PRO A 39 -16.59 4.83 -10.35
C PRO A 39 -16.55 4.30 -8.92
N VAL A 40 -16.44 2.98 -8.73
CA VAL A 40 -16.38 2.35 -7.41
C VAL A 40 -15.05 2.69 -6.74
N PHE A 41 -13.92 2.44 -7.41
CA PHE A 41 -12.60 2.76 -6.89
C PHE A 41 -12.34 4.25 -6.80
N GLU A 42 -12.89 5.05 -7.72
CA GLU A 42 -12.77 6.51 -7.64
C GLU A 42 -13.52 7.09 -6.42
N LYS A 43 -14.72 6.57 -6.10
CA LYS A 43 -15.43 6.92 -4.86
C LYS A 43 -14.68 6.44 -3.63
N LEU A 44 -14.09 5.25 -3.68
CA LEU A 44 -13.27 4.71 -2.60
C LEU A 44 -12.06 5.62 -2.34
N MET A 45 -11.32 5.99 -3.38
CA MET A 45 -10.17 6.88 -3.26
C MET A 45 -10.55 8.27 -2.75
N ASP A 46 -11.72 8.80 -3.12
CA ASP A 46 -12.22 10.07 -2.59
C ASP A 46 -12.42 10.07 -1.06
N LYS A 47 -12.78 8.91 -0.50
CA LYS A 47 -12.85 8.72 0.95
C LYS A 47 -11.43 8.62 1.55
N TYR A 48 -10.60 7.76 1.00
CA TYR A 48 -9.27 7.45 1.52
C TYR A 48 -8.27 8.60 1.43
N LYS A 49 -8.33 9.48 0.43
CA LYS A 49 -7.37 10.59 0.27
C LYS A 49 -7.29 11.53 1.49
N ASN A 50 -8.41 11.70 2.22
CA ASN A 50 -8.44 12.51 3.43
C ASN A 50 -8.03 11.69 4.65
N LEU A 51 -8.43 10.41 4.71
CA LEU A 51 -8.00 9.48 5.75
C LEU A 51 -6.47 9.37 5.79
N LEU A 52 -5.80 9.24 4.65
CA LEU A 52 -4.33 9.18 4.59
C LEU A 52 -3.65 10.42 5.19
N LYS A 53 -4.27 11.61 5.03
CA LYS A 53 -3.78 12.85 5.66
C LYS A 53 -4.03 12.87 7.16
N VAL A 54 -5.20 12.41 7.59
CA VAL A 54 -5.56 12.29 9.02
C VAL A 54 -4.59 11.35 9.70
N ILE A 55 -4.35 10.17 9.13
CA ILE A 55 -3.39 9.18 9.64
C ILE A 55 -1.99 9.79 9.77
N ALA A 56 -1.51 10.51 8.77
CA ALA A 56 -0.19 11.13 8.82
C ALA A 56 -0.07 12.17 9.96
N ILE A 57 -1.13 12.92 10.26
CA ILE A 57 -1.15 13.86 11.39
C ILE A 57 -1.26 13.09 12.72
N GLN A 58 -2.09 12.05 12.78
CA GLN A 58 -2.22 11.17 13.94
C GLN A 58 -0.87 10.57 14.33
N ASP A 59 -0.13 10.02 13.35
CA ASP A 59 1.20 9.46 13.59
C ASP A 59 2.17 10.49 14.16
N LEU A 60 2.12 11.75 13.69
CA LEU A 60 2.95 12.84 14.22
C LEU A 60 2.57 13.21 15.67
N ILE A 61 1.28 13.17 16.02
CA ILE A 61 0.82 13.43 17.39
C ILE A 61 1.30 12.31 18.31
N LEU A 62 1.09 11.05 17.93
CA LEU A 62 1.44 9.88 18.72
C LEU A 62 2.95 9.66 18.84
N ALA A 63 3.74 10.09 17.84
CA ALA A 63 5.20 10.04 17.89
C ALA A 63 5.83 10.99 18.92
N ASN A 64 5.03 11.84 19.60
CA ASN A 64 5.50 12.76 20.63
C ASN A 64 5.03 12.33 22.05
N PRO A 65 5.66 11.30 22.65
CA PRO A 65 5.24 10.73 23.94
C PRO A 65 5.63 11.59 25.15
N THR A 66 6.36 12.68 24.94
CA THR A 66 6.88 13.55 26.03
C THR A 66 5.80 14.42 26.68
N VAL A 67 4.61 14.46 26.12
CA VAL A 67 3.48 15.26 26.59
C VAL A 67 2.28 14.35 26.76
N GLU A 68 1.73 14.28 27.97
CA GLU A 68 0.47 13.58 28.24
C GLU A 68 -0.67 14.59 28.46
N PRO A 69 -1.74 14.55 27.64
CA PRO A 69 -1.95 13.69 26.45
C PRO A 69 -1.08 14.13 25.24
N PRO A 70 -0.73 13.18 24.33
CA PRO A 70 0.12 13.47 23.18
C PRO A 70 -0.42 14.62 22.34
N SER A 71 0.43 15.61 22.05
CA SER A 71 0.02 16.79 21.31
C SER A 71 1.15 17.34 20.46
N VAL A 72 0.81 18.08 19.41
CA VAL A 72 1.76 18.72 18.51
C VAL A 72 1.34 20.17 18.24
N SER A 73 2.31 21.10 18.12
CA SER A 73 1.98 22.49 17.82
C SER A 73 1.44 22.65 16.39
N ILE A 74 0.45 23.53 16.22
CA ILE A 74 -0.10 23.81 14.89
C ILE A 74 0.95 24.47 13.99
N GLU A 75 1.88 25.21 14.58
CA GLU A 75 3.01 25.80 13.83
C GLU A 75 3.89 24.70 13.22
N PHE A 76 4.24 23.66 13.97
CA PHE A 76 4.99 22.51 13.45
C PHE A 76 4.26 21.82 12.30
N LEU A 77 2.94 21.56 12.45
CA LEU A 77 2.13 21.00 11.37
C LEU A 77 2.08 21.94 10.15
N SER A 78 2.08 23.25 10.37
CA SER A 78 2.05 24.25 9.30
C SER A 78 3.35 24.23 8.48
N ARG A 79 4.51 24.07 9.13
CA ARG A 79 5.81 23.86 8.46
C ARG A 79 5.82 22.58 7.61
N LEU A 80 5.09 21.56 8.03
CA LEU A 80 4.95 20.29 7.29
C LEU A 80 3.80 20.28 6.28
N SER A 81 3.04 21.37 6.15
CA SER A 81 1.79 21.41 5.35
C SER A 81 1.99 20.95 3.90
N GLN A 82 3.10 21.30 3.26
CA GLN A 82 3.41 20.85 1.90
C GLN A 82 3.65 19.33 1.84
N LYS A 83 4.39 18.78 2.82
CA LYS A 83 4.69 17.33 2.90
C LYS A 83 3.42 16.51 3.20
N LEU A 84 2.56 17.03 4.08
CA LEU A 84 1.27 16.44 4.45
C LEU A 84 0.17 16.73 3.41
N HIS A 85 0.47 17.52 2.38
CA HIS A 85 -0.48 17.90 1.33
C HIS A 85 -1.73 18.63 1.85
N LEU A 86 -1.54 19.51 2.82
CA LEU A 86 -2.59 20.35 3.42
C LEU A 86 -2.73 21.66 2.62
N ASN A 87 -3.47 21.62 1.52
CA ASN A 87 -3.54 22.72 0.54
C ASN A 87 -4.03 24.07 1.12
N ARG A 88 -4.84 24.05 2.20
CA ARG A 88 -5.39 25.22 2.87
C ARG A 88 -4.75 25.47 4.25
N GLY A 89 -3.57 24.87 4.50
CA GLY A 89 -2.87 24.95 5.77
C GLY A 89 -3.39 23.99 6.85
N ALA A 90 -2.58 23.79 7.88
CA ALA A 90 -2.85 22.83 8.96
C ALA A 90 -4.12 23.18 9.76
N ALA A 91 -4.23 24.43 10.22
CA ALA A 91 -5.38 24.87 11.05
C ALA A 91 -6.72 24.71 10.33
N SER A 92 -6.78 25.04 9.02
CA SER A 92 -7.99 24.86 8.23
C SER A 92 -8.33 23.38 8.03
N PHE A 93 -7.32 22.50 7.90
CA PHE A 93 -7.54 21.07 7.78
C PHE A 93 -8.06 20.48 9.08
N LEU A 94 -7.47 20.79 10.22
CA LEU A 94 -7.86 20.27 11.54
C LEU A 94 -9.30 20.62 11.90
N ARG A 95 -9.72 21.87 11.63
CA ARG A 95 -11.12 22.33 11.86
C ARG A 95 -12.18 21.56 11.10
N LYS A 96 -11.82 20.91 9.97
CA LYS A 96 -12.74 20.06 9.20
C LYS A 96 -13.04 18.71 9.83
N TYR A 97 -12.24 18.31 10.81
CA TYR A 97 -12.34 17.01 11.45
C TYR A 97 -12.41 17.14 12.98
N PRO A 98 -13.42 17.84 13.52
CA PRO A 98 -13.56 18.09 14.97
C PRO A 98 -13.80 16.79 15.76
N HIS A 99 -14.32 15.74 15.13
CA HIS A 99 -14.47 14.42 15.75
C HIS A 99 -13.15 13.65 15.89
N ILE A 100 -12.07 14.15 15.29
CA ILE A 100 -10.75 13.50 15.30
C ILE A 100 -9.72 14.36 16.02
N PHE A 101 -9.74 15.67 15.77
CA PHE A 101 -8.74 16.61 16.27
C PHE A 101 -9.36 17.64 17.20
N HIS A 102 -8.71 17.83 18.35
CA HIS A 102 -9.05 18.88 19.30
C HIS A 102 -7.92 19.92 19.30
N VAL A 103 -8.26 21.18 19.03
CA VAL A 103 -7.33 22.30 19.04
C VAL A 103 -7.43 23.02 20.37
N LEU A 104 -6.30 23.17 21.06
CA LEU A 104 -6.18 23.80 22.36
C LEU A 104 -5.14 24.92 22.29
N TYR A 105 -5.34 25.99 23.04
CA TYR A 105 -4.34 27.02 23.24
C TYR A 105 -3.57 26.73 24.54
N ASP A 106 -2.24 26.63 24.45
CA ASP A 106 -1.35 26.51 25.62
C ASP A 106 -0.91 27.91 26.06
N PRO A 107 -1.39 28.39 27.21
CA PRO A 107 -1.05 29.73 27.67
C PRO A 107 0.43 29.88 28.07
N VAL A 108 1.07 28.79 28.50
CA VAL A 108 2.49 28.80 28.90
C VAL A 108 3.40 28.95 27.69
N LYS A 109 3.10 28.23 26.61
CA LYS A 109 3.85 28.29 25.36
C LYS A 109 3.34 29.35 24.40
N SER A 110 2.25 30.05 24.75
CA SER A 110 1.58 31.08 23.94
C SER A 110 1.32 30.66 22.49
N GLN A 111 0.95 29.38 22.28
CA GLN A 111 0.70 28.86 20.94
C GLN A 111 -0.37 27.76 20.94
N PRO A 112 -1.06 27.57 19.79
CA PRO A 112 -2.08 26.53 19.67
C PRO A 112 -1.45 25.14 19.42
N PHE A 113 -2.00 24.15 20.09
CA PHE A 113 -1.67 22.73 19.96
C PHE A 113 -2.86 21.94 19.42
N CYS A 114 -2.53 20.82 18.78
CA CYS A 114 -3.50 19.82 18.32
C CYS A 114 -3.24 18.51 19.05
N ARG A 115 -4.33 17.89 19.54
CA ARG A 115 -4.34 16.53 20.08
C ARG A 115 -5.46 15.72 19.42
N LEU A 116 -5.43 14.40 19.60
CA LEU A 116 -6.56 13.54 19.20
C LEU A 116 -7.72 13.70 20.20
N THR A 117 -8.94 13.52 19.72
CA THR A 117 -10.12 13.33 20.56
C THR A 117 -10.07 11.96 21.25
N ASP A 118 -10.83 11.77 22.31
CA ASP A 118 -10.91 10.47 23.00
C ASP A 118 -11.40 9.37 22.07
N ALA A 119 -12.34 9.66 21.17
CA ALA A 119 -12.82 8.72 20.17
C ALA A 119 -11.73 8.31 19.18
N ALA A 120 -10.93 9.26 18.69
CA ALA A 120 -9.83 8.96 17.78
C ALA A 120 -8.67 8.23 18.49
N MET A 121 -8.42 8.55 19.77
CA MET A 121 -7.42 7.88 20.60
C MET A 121 -7.81 6.43 20.86
N GLU A 122 -9.10 6.18 21.17
CA GLU A 122 -9.61 4.81 21.38
C GLU A 122 -9.50 3.97 20.09
N ILE A 123 -9.82 4.54 18.92
CA ILE A 123 -9.65 3.85 17.63
C ILE A 123 -8.17 3.52 17.38
N SER A 124 -7.27 4.47 17.68
CA SER A 124 -5.82 4.23 17.57
C SER A 124 -5.35 3.09 18.47
N ARG A 125 -5.87 3.03 19.70
CA ARG A 125 -5.61 1.94 20.65
C ARG A 125 -6.12 0.59 20.11
N GLN A 126 -7.33 0.57 19.53
CA GLN A 126 -7.89 -0.64 18.90
C GLN A 126 -7.05 -1.10 17.70
N GLU A 127 -6.56 -0.18 16.86
CA GLU A 127 -5.66 -0.50 15.77
C GLU A 127 -4.36 -1.14 16.30
N ALA A 128 -3.74 -0.55 17.30
CA ALA A 128 -2.52 -1.08 17.92
C ALA A 128 -2.74 -2.46 18.53
N LEU A 129 -3.86 -2.70 19.21
CA LEU A 129 -4.22 -4.02 19.75
C LEU A 129 -4.42 -5.04 18.62
N ALA A 130 -5.10 -4.66 17.54
CA ALA A 130 -5.31 -5.54 16.39
C ALA A 130 -3.97 -5.91 15.71
N ILE A 131 -3.04 -4.96 15.57
CA ILE A 131 -1.69 -5.20 15.04
C ILE A 131 -0.95 -6.18 15.96
N ASN A 132 -0.93 -5.93 17.28
CA ASN A 132 -0.25 -6.79 18.24
C ASN A 132 -0.82 -8.22 18.28
N ALA A 133 -2.15 -8.35 18.19
CA ALA A 133 -2.79 -9.67 18.09
C ALA A 133 -2.45 -10.40 16.78
N SER A 134 -2.07 -9.66 15.74
CA SER A 134 -1.75 -10.19 14.41
C SER A 134 -0.23 -10.37 14.19
N LEU A 135 0.62 -10.24 15.21
CA LEU A 135 2.08 -10.33 15.07
C LEU A 135 2.57 -11.57 14.30
N PRO A 136 2.04 -12.81 14.51
CA PRO A 136 2.46 -13.96 13.72
C PRO A 136 2.19 -13.79 12.22
N VAL A 137 1.05 -13.19 11.86
CA VAL A 137 0.69 -12.88 10.47
C VAL A 137 1.58 -11.79 9.88
N VAL A 138 1.99 -10.83 10.72
CA VAL A 138 2.93 -9.76 10.34
C VAL A 138 4.30 -10.33 10.03
N VAL A 139 4.80 -11.26 10.86
CA VAL A 139 6.07 -11.98 10.64
C VAL A 139 6.01 -12.74 9.30
N ASP A 140 4.93 -13.50 9.05
CA ASP A 140 4.73 -14.22 7.78
C ASP A 140 4.71 -13.26 6.57
N ARG A 141 4.01 -12.13 6.66
CA ARG A 141 3.99 -11.13 5.58
C ARG A 141 5.37 -10.58 5.27
N LEU A 142 6.14 -10.26 6.31
CA LEU A 142 7.49 -9.73 6.14
C LEU A 142 8.45 -10.80 5.57
N ALA A 143 8.34 -12.05 5.99
CA ALA A 143 9.10 -13.16 5.44
C ALA A 143 8.75 -13.41 3.97
N ARG A 144 7.45 -13.36 3.60
CA ARG A 144 6.99 -13.44 2.20
C ARG A 144 7.53 -12.29 1.36
N LEU A 145 7.52 -11.07 1.88
CA LEU A 145 8.08 -9.90 1.19
C LEU A 145 9.57 -10.11 0.86
N LEU A 146 10.36 -10.60 1.83
CA LEU A 146 11.76 -10.92 1.64
C LEU A 146 11.97 -12.06 0.64
N SER A 147 11.12 -13.09 0.69
CA SER A 147 11.19 -14.24 -0.20
C SER A 147 10.94 -13.90 -1.67
N MET A 148 10.21 -12.82 -1.97
CA MET A 148 10.04 -12.32 -3.34
C MET A 148 11.30 -11.66 -3.90
N SER A 149 12.22 -11.22 -3.04
CA SER A 149 13.50 -10.62 -3.47
C SER A 149 14.44 -11.68 -4.03
N ILE A 150 15.20 -11.32 -5.06
CA ILE A 150 16.20 -12.19 -5.69
C ILE A 150 17.28 -12.63 -4.67
N SER A 151 17.70 -11.70 -3.80
CA SER A 151 18.71 -11.93 -2.78
C SER A 151 18.13 -12.32 -1.41
N LYS A 152 16.79 -12.56 -1.34
CA LYS A 152 16.06 -12.78 -0.07
C LYS A 152 16.30 -11.67 0.95
N SER A 153 16.60 -10.47 0.46
CA SER A 153 16.90 -9.30 1.27
C SER A 153 16.32 -8.03 0.65
N VAL A 154 16.02 -7.04 1.48
CA VAL A 154 15.53 -5.72 1.04
C VAL A 154 16.14 -4.62 1.90
N PRO A 155 16.34 -3.40 1.39
CA PRO A 155 16.74 -2.27 2.20
C PRO A 155 15.69 -1.97 3.27
N LEU A 156 16.10 -1.90 4.53
CA LEU A 156 15.19 -1.63 5.66
C LEU A 156 14.40 -0.33 5.43
N ARG A 157 15.03 0.69 4.82
CA ARG A 157 14.37 1.95 4.42
C ARG A 157 13.16 1.74 3.49
N ALA A 158 13.16 0.68 2.66
CA ALA A 158 12.02 0.37 1.81
C ALA A 158 10.87 -0.20 2.62
N VAL A 159 11.14 -1.03 3.63
CA VAL A 159 10.14 -1.54 4.57
C VAL A 159 9.50 -0.39 5.33
N PHE A 160 10.27 0.61 5.79
CA PHE A 160 9.74 1.84 6.41
C PHE A 160 8.81 2.67 5.51
N LYS A 161 8.84 2.49 4.20
CA LYS A 161 7.87 3.16 3.31
C LYS A 161 6.51 2.48 3.28
N VAL A 162 6.45 1.19 3.59
CA VAL A 162 5.24 0.35 3.48
C VAL A 162 4.84 -0.33 4.79
N TRP A 163 5.47 0.02 5.91
CA TRP A 163 5.23 -0.63 7.21
C TRP A 163 3.74 -0.64 7.58
N ARG A 164 3.08 0.50 7.39
CA ARG A 164 1.66 0.63 7.70
C ARG A 164 0.79 -0.19 6.76
N GLU A 165 1.10 -0.21 5.47
CA GLU A 165 0.38 -1.00 4.49
C GLU A 165 0.51 -2.50 4.75
N LEU A 166 1.64 -2.95 5.26
CA LEU A 166 1.85 -4.34 5.67
C LEU A 166 1.23 -4.66 7.05
N GLY A 167 0.76 -3.65 7.79
CA GLY A 167 0.23 -3.81 9.13
C GLY A 167 1.31 -4.07 10.18
N LEU A 168 2.53 -3.61 9.93
CA LEU A 168 3.62 -3.65 10.91
C LEU A 168 3.34 -2.63 12.04
N PRO A 169 3.73 -2.89 13.28
CA PRO A 169 3.73 -1.88 14.33
C PRO A 169 4.78 -0.80 14.07
N ASP A 170 4.67 0.34 14.73
CA ASP A 170 5.60 1.47 14.56
C ASP A 170 7.02 1.15 15.06
N ASP A 171 7.13 0.23 16.00
CA ASP A 171 8.39 -0.29 16.57
C ASP A 171 8.79 -1.66 16.00
N PHE A 172 8.42 -1.95 14.75
CA PHE A 172 8.60 -3.27 14.13
C PHE A 172 10.07 -3.76 14.13
N GLU A 173 11.05 -2.88 14.22
CA GLU A 173 12.45 -3.28 14.35
C GLU A 173 12.65 -4.07 15.66
N ASP A 174 12.10 -3.56 16.77
CA ASP A 174 12.23 -4.18 18.08
C ASP A 174 11.20 -5.30 18.28
N SER A 175 9.94 -5.06 17.91
CA SER A 175 8.82 -5.96 18.21
C SER A 175 8.69 -7.14 17.23
N VAL A 176 9.17 -7.00 15.99
CA VAL A 176 9.07 -8.03 14.95
C VAL A 176 10.45 -8.57 14.57
N ILE A 177 11.39 -7.71 14.15
CA ILE A 177 12.67 -8.17 13.63
C ILE A 177 13.53 -8.73 14.77
N SER A 178 13.78 -7.94 15.82
CA SER A 178 14.67 -8.35 16.93
C SER A 178 14.12 -9.53 17.74
N LYS A 179 12.80 -9.71 17.80
CA LYS A 179 12.18 -10.87 18.48
C LYS A 179 12.16 -12.15 17.66
N ASN A 180 12.47 -12.07 16.36
CA ASN A 180 12.48 -13.23 15.46
C ASN A 180 13.84 -13.39 14.76
N PRO A 181 14.95 -13.52 15.51
CA PRO A 181 16.31 -13.63 14.94
C PRO A 181 16.53 -14.92 14.13
N HIS A 182 15.68 -15.92 14.33
CA HIS A 182 15.66 -17.15 13.54
C HIS A 182 15.02 -16.99 12.16
N VAL A 183 14.27 -15.89 11.93
CA VAL A 183 13.65 -15.57 10.63
C VAL A 183 14.34 -14.41 9.95
N PHE A 184 14.76 -13.40 10.73
CA PHE A 184 15.26 -12.13 10.21
C PHE A 184 16.66 -11.83 10.73
N LYS A 185 17.48 -11.25 9.85
CA LYS A 185 18.80 -10.71 10.17
C LYS A 185 18.91 -9.29 9.62
N LEU A 186 19.45 -8.39 10.43
CA LEU A 186 19.87 -7.08 9.99
C LEU A 186 21.36 -7.09 9.70
N SER A 187 21.75 -6.60 8.53
CA SER A 187 23.14 -6.38 8.14
C SER A 187 23.34 -4.93 7.71
N ASP A 188 24.56 -4.45 7.81
CA ASP A 188 24.92 -3.12 7.32
C ASP A 188 25.00 -3.11 5.81
N GLY A 189 24.44 -2.06 5.20
CA GLY A 189 24.52 -1.84 3.76
C GLY A 189 25.86 -1.22 3.35
N HIS A 190 26.09 -1.13 2.04
CA HIS A 190 27.30 -0.54 1.48
C HIS A 190 27.43 0.98 1.76
N GLU A 191 26.31 1.67 1.96
CA GLU A 191 26.30 3.10 2.26
C GLU A 191 26.23 3.32 3.78
N PRO A 192 26.89 4.36 4.33
CA PRO A 192 26.81 4.67 5.77
C PRO A 192 25.36 4.86 6.23
N ASN A 193 25.04 4.30 7.39
CA ASN A 193 23.70 4.34 8.00
C ASN A 193 22.58 3.71 7.13
N THR A 194 22.92 2.74 6.29
CA THR A 194 21.93 1.94 5.57
C THR A 194 21.96 0.51 6.13
N HIS A 195 20.76 -0.04 6.37
CA HIS A 195 20.59 -1.41 6.85
C HIS A 195 19.80 -2.21 5.82
N ILE A 196 20.18 -3.48 5.71
CA ILE A 196 19.53 -4.46 4.84
C ILE A 196 18.88 -5.48 5.77
N LEU A 197 17.61 -5.76 5.52
CA LEU A 197 16.88 -6.83 6.18
C LEU A 197 16.96 -8.08 5.32
N GLU A 198 17.42 -9.17 5.90
CA GLU A 198 17.66 -10.45 5.23
C GLU A 198 16.79 -11.53 5.87
N LEU A 199 16.32 -12.46 5.03
CA LEU A 199 15.67 -13.68 5.50
C LEU A 199 16.75 -14.70 5.86
N VAL A 200 16.71 -15.20 7.09
CA VAL A 200 17.63 -16.25 7.56
C VAL A 200 17.28 -17.56 6.85
N GLN A 201 18.27 -18.16 6.19
CA GLN A 201 18.17 -19.48 5.60
C GLN A 201 19.09 -20.40 6.42
N GLU A 202 18.53 -21.34 7.14
CA GLU A 202 19.33 -22.36 7.85
C GLU A 202 19.78 -23.42 6.84
N GLU A 203 21.10 -23.66 6.77
CA GLU A 203 21.66 -24.74 5.95
C GLU A 203 21.10 -26.10 6.43
N GLY A 204 20.48 -26.85 5.49
CA GLY A 204 19.94 -28.19 5.77
C GLY A 204 18.46 -28.23 6.20
N LYS A 205 17.76 -27.10 6.37
CA LYS A 205 16.30 -27.06 6.46
C LYS A 205 15.68 -26.74 5.10
N GLU A 206 14.53 -27.37 4.83
CA GLU A 206 13.73 -27.02 3.63
C GLU A 206 13.47 -25.52 3.62
N SER A 207 13.75 -24.87 2.47
CA SER A 207 13.47 -23.44 2.30
C SER A 207 11.98 -23.20 2.60
N LEU A 208 11.67 -22.12 3.29
CA LEU A 208 10.28 -21.72 3.55
C LEU A 208 9.51 -21.69 2.24
N SER A 209 8.62 -22.65 2.06
CA SER A 209 7.76 -22.73 0.89
C SER A 209 6.50 -21.90 1.16
N PHE A 210 6.29 -20.87 0.37
CA PHE A 210 5.11 -20.02 0.45
C PHE A 210 4.22 -20.27 -0.76
N GLU A 211 2.94 -20.45 -0.50
CA GLU A 211 1.92 -20.48 -1.54
C GLU A 211 1.45 -19.05 -1.83
N ALA A 212 1.51 -18.64 -3.10
CA ALA A 212 1.06 -17.31 -3.52
C ALA A 212 -0.47 -17.17 -3.43
N ALA A 213 -0.96 -15.94 -3.22
CA ALA A 213 -2.40 -15.67 -3.13
C ALA A 213 -3.15 -16.10 -4.40
N VAL A 214 -2.53 -15.96 -5.58
CA VAL A 214 -3.12 -16.41 -6.85
C VAL A 214 -3.24 -17.94 -6.93
N GLU A 215 -2.34 -18.70 -6.31
CA GLU A 215 -2.44 -20.16 -6.26
C GLU A 215 -3.62 -20.62 -5.40
N LYS A 216 -3.80 -19.97 -4.23
CA LYS A 216 -4.96 -20.23 -3.38
C LYS A 216 -6.28 -20.00 -4.13
N TRP A 217 -6.37 -18.89 -4.86
CA TRP A 217 -7.53 -18.61 -5.70
C TRP A 217 -7.75 -19.68 -6.77
N ARG A 218 -6.68 -20.15 -7.45
CA ARG A 218 -6.76 -21.19 -8.47
C ARG A 218 -7.29 -22.52 -7.91
N VAL A 219 -6.83 -22.88 -6.70
CA VAL A 219 -7.31 -24.11 -6.03
C VAL A 219 -8.80 -24.01 -5.74
N VAL A 220 -9.28 -22.89 -5.22
CA VAL A 220 -10.71 -22.67 -4.93
C VAL A 220 -11.53 -22.74 -6.21
N GLU A 221 -11.12 -22.05 -7.28
CA GLU A 221 -11.84 -22.04 -8.57
C GLU A 221 -11.90 -23.44 -9.20
N CYS A 222 -10.83 -24.23 -9.08
CA CYS A 222 -10.81 -25.60 -9.59
C CYS A 222 -11.65 -26.59 -8.76
N CYS A 223 -11.94 -26.27 -7.49
CA CYS A 223 -12.71 -27.18 -6.61
C CYS A 223 -14.21 -26.89 -6.63
N GLU A 224 -14.61 -25.66 -6.97
CA GLU A 224 -16.04 -25.27 -7.02
C GLU A 224 -16.71 -25.69 -8.35
N GLU A 225 -15.98 -25.78 -9.45
CA GLU A 225 -16.49 -26.20 -10.75
C GLU A 225 -16.08 -27.65 -11.04
N ASP A 226 -17.01 -28.41 -11.61
CA ASP A 226 -16.85 -29.82 -12.02
C ASP A 226 -15.49 -30.01 -12.74
N CYS A 227 -14.68 -30.99 -12.29
CA CYS A 227 -13.29 -31.20 -12.72
C CYS A 227 -13.06 -31.51 -14.21
N SER A 228 -14.03 -31.21 -15.09
CA SER A 228 -13.94 -31.33 -16.54
C SER A 228 -13.21 -30.17 -17.24
N VAL A 229 -12.93 -29.07 -16.52
CA VAL A 229 -12.21 -27.92 -17.08
C VAL A 229 -10.73 -28.24 -17.22
N ASP A 230 -10.14 -27.89 -18.37
CA ASP A 230 -8.72 -28.06 -18.62
C ASP A 230 -7.88 -27.30 -17.56
N ARG A 231 -7.37 -28.04 -16.59
CA ARG A 231 -6.58 -27.53 -15.47
C ARG A 231 -5.38 -26.70 -15.90
N THR A 232 -4.88 -26.88 -17.12
CA THR A 232 -3.75 -26.12 -17.65
C THR A 232 -4.10 -24.66 -17.91
N GLU A 233 -5.33 -24.34 -18.32
CA GLU A 233 -5.77 -22.96 -18.51
C GLU A 233 -5.93 -22.22 -17.17
N VAL A 234 -6.45 -22.89 -16.14
CA VAL A 234 -6.61 -22.30 -14.80
C VAL A 234 -5.25 -22.18 -14.08
N GLN A 235 -4.36 -23.15 -14.26
CA GLN A 235 -3.05 -23.18 -13.61
C GLN A 235 -2.19 -21.94 -13.90
N PHE A 236 -2.33 -21.32 -15.06
CA PHE A 236 -1.53 -20.17 -15.47
C PHE A 236 -2.30 -18.85 -15.50
N SER A 237 -3.58 -18.86 -15.19
CA SER A 237 -4.43 -17.66 -15.22
C SER A 237 -4.39 -16.85 -13.92
N PHE A 238 -4.88 -15.62 -14.02
CA PHE A 238 -5.17 -14.71 -12.92
C PHE A 238 -6.62 -14.29 -13.02
N LYS A 239 -7.25 -13.98 -11.89
CA LYS A 239 -8.60 -13.44 -11.87
C LYS A 239 -8.64 -12.05 -12.51
N HIS A 240 -9.54 -11.87 -13.48
CA HIS A 240 -9.72 -10.61 -14.18
C HIS A 240 -11.12 -10.04 -13.90
N SER A 241 -11.17 -8.79 -13.48
CA SER A 241 -12.41 -8.03 -13.30
C SER A 241 -12.24 -6.67 -13.95
N TYR A 242 -13.09 -6.34 -14.90
CA TYR A 242 -13.00 -5.08 -15.64
C TYR A 242 -14.02 -4.06 -15.13
N PRO A 243 -13.75 -2.74 -15.27
CA PRO A 243 -14.70 -1.71 -14.89
C PRO A 243 -16.04 -1.88 -15.62
N PRO A 244 -17.17 -1.60 -14.95
CA PRO A 244 -18.47 -1.59 -15.62
C PRO A 244 -18.46 -0.68 -16.83
N GLY A 245 -18.98 -1.18 -17.97
CA GLY A 245 -19.04 -0.41 -19.23
C GLY A 245 -17.73 -0.37 -20.03
N MET A 246 -16.63 -0.96 -19.56
CA MET A 246 -15.39 -1.07 -20.33
C MET A 246 -15.57 -2.01 -21.52
N ARG A 247 -15.46 -1.46 -22.75
CA ARG A 247 -15.51 -2.26 -23.97
C ARG A 247 -14.11 -2.76 -24.33
N LEU A 248 -13.91 -4.06 -24.23
CA LEU A 248 -12.67 -4.71 -24.62
C LEU A 248 -12.67 -5.01 -26.12
N GLY A 249 -11.70 -4.47 -26.85
CA GLY A 249 -11.49 -4.80 -28.26
C GLY A 249 -11.11 -6.27 -28.47
N LYS A 250 -11.44 -6.83 -29.65
CA LYS A 250 -11.13 -8.24 -30.00
C LYS A 250 -9.62 -8.53 -29.83
N ASN A 251 -8.76 -7.65 -30.32
CA ASN A 251 -7.31 -7.80 -30.23
C ASN A 251 -6.79 -7.79 -28.79
N PHE A 252 -7.39 -6.95 -27.92
CA PHE A 252 -7.02 -6.91 -26.50
C PHE A 252 -7.42 -8.21 -25.79
N LYS A 253 -8.64 -8.73 -26.04
CA LYS A 253 -9.10 -10.01 -25.50
C LYS A 253 -8.20 -11.16 -25.92
N ALA A 254 -7.85 -11.22 -27.22
CA ALA A 254 -6.93 -12.24 -27.74
C ALA A 254 -5.54 -12.15 -27.07
N LYS A 255 -4.99 -10.94 -26.92
CA LYS A 255 -3.71 -10.71 -26.25
C LYS A 255 -3.75 -11.17 -24.78
N VAL A 256 -4.82 -10.87 -24.05
CA VAL A 256 -4.99 -11.31 -22.66
C VAL A 256 -5.06 -12.83 -22.58
N LYS A 257 -5.85 -13.47 -23.47
CA LYS A 257 -5.98 -14.95 -23.52
C LYS A 257 -4.62 -15.62 -23.79
N GLU A 258 -3.85 -15.12 -24.75
CA GLU A 258 -2.51 -15.66 -25.04
C GLU A 258 -1.55 -15.42 -23.87
N TRP A 259 -1.59 -14.23 -23.24
CA TRP A 259 -0.78 -13.93 -22.07
C TRP A 259 -1.10 -14.85 -20.88
N GLN A 260 -2.36 -15.16 -20.64
CA GLN A 260 -2.77 -16.08 -19.59
C GLN A 260 -2.24 -17.50 -19.77
N LYS A 261 -2.10 -17.97 -21.03
CA LYS A 261 -1.55 -19.29 -21.37
C LYS A 261 -0.02 -19.41 -21.18
N LEU A 262 0.70 -18.28 -21.03
CA LEU A 262 2.14 -18.33 -20.83
C LEU A 262 2.49 -19.06 -19.53
N PRO A 263 3.64 -19.76 -19.49
CA PRO A 263 4.14 -20.37 -18.27
C PRO A 263 4.17 -19.36 -17.12
N TYR A 264 3.72 -19.78 -15.96
CA TYR A 264 3.74 -19.00 -14.74
C TYR A 264 4.99 -19.34 -13.93
N VAL A 265 5.74 -18.30 -13.58
CA VAL A 265 6.83 -18.39 -12.60
C VAL A 265 6.35 -17.65 -11.36
N GLY A 266 6.22 -18.36 -10.26
CA GLY A 266 5.70 -17.83 -9.00
C GLY A 266 6.57 -16.71 -8.43
N PRO A 267 5.99 -15.85 -7.56
CA PRO A 267 6.72 -14.73 -6.96
C PRO A 267 7.85 -15.21 -6.04
N TYR A 268 7.74 -16.41 -5.50
CA TYR A 268 8.68 -17.02 -4.55
C TYR A 268 9.70 -17.95 -5.20
N GLU A 269 9.52 -18.28 -6.48
CA GLU A 269 10.43 -19.16 -7.22
C GLU A 269 11.72 -18.43 -7.60
N ASP A 270 12.85 -19.15 -7.48
CA ASP A 270 14.14 -18.65 -7.92
C ASP A 270 14.27 -18.64 -9.45
N MET A 271 14.87 -17.59 -9.98
CA MET A 271 15.13 -17.42 -11.41
C MET A 271 16.44 -18.07 -11.87
N VAL A 272 17.21 -18.65 -10.94
CA VAL A 272 18.52 -19.25 -11.23
C VAL A 272 18.34 -20.44 -12.18
N GLY A 273 18.97 -20.38 -13.35
CA GLY A 273 18.99 -21.45 -14.34
C GLY A 273 17.84 -21.48 -15.38
N LYS A 274 16.81 -20.66 -15.24
CA LYS A 274 15.76 -20.58 -16.28
C LYS A 274 16.26 -19.73 -17.47
N LYS A 275 16.68 -20.39 -18.55
CA LYS A 275 17.18 -19.75 -19.79
C LYS A 275 16.13 -18.77 -20.34
N LYS A 276 16.60 -17.58 -20.75
CA LYS A 276 15.83 -16.60 -21.54
C LYS A 276 15.51 -17.19 -22.94
N ASN A 277 14.48 -17.99 -23.05
CA ASN A 277 13.95 -18.42 -24.34
C ASN A 277 13.21 -17.25 -25.01
N LYS A 278 12.93 -17.32 -26.33
CA LYS A 278 12.23 -16.28 -27.11
C LYS A 278 10.83 -15.90 -26.58
N SER A 279 10.21 -16.70 -25.71
CA SER A 279 9.08 -16.35 -24.84
C SER A 279 9.46 -15.36 -23.70
N GLY A 280 10.72 -14.92 -23.66
CA GLY A 280 11.38 -14.32 -22.50
C GLY A 280 10.77 -12.99 -22.03
N VAL A 281 10.33 -12.10 -22.90
CA VAL A 281 9.82 -10.77 -22.50
C VAL A 281 8.46 -10.89 -21.82
N MET A 282 7.55 -11.69 -22.38
CA MET A 282 6.20 -11.87 -21.82
C MET A 282 6.23 -12.73 -20.54
N GLY A 283 7.15 -13.68 -20.44
CA GLY A 283 7.35 -14.46 -19.20
C GLY A 283 7.90 -13.61 -18.05
N VAL A 284 8.81 -12.68 -18.35
CA VAL A 284 9.32 -11.70 -17.39
C VAL A 284 8.19 -10.74 -16.93
N GLU A 285 7.34 -10.29 -17.86
CA GLU A 285 6.17 -9.48 -17.55
C GLU A 285 5.19 -10.24 -16.64
N LYS A 286 4.89 -11.50 -16.96
CA LYS A 286 3.97 -12.33 -16.17
C LYS A 286 4.49 -12.55 -14.75
N ARG A 287 5.79 -12.81 -14.58
CA ARG A 287 6.42 -12.87 -13.25
C ARG A 287 6.35 -11.54 -12.51
N ALA A 288 6.62 -10.42 -13.18
CA ALA A 288 6.50 -9.10 -12.58
C ALA A 288 5.06 -8.83 -12.10
N VAL A 289 4.06 -9.23 -12.88
CA VAL A 289 2.64 -9.18 -12.48
C VAL A 289 2.38 -10.06 -11.25
N ALA A 290 2.92 -11.28 -11.21
CA ALA A 290 2.78 -12.17 -10.05
C ALA A 290 3.35 -11.56 -8.78
N ILE A 291 4.52 -10.92 -8.87
CA ILE A 291 5.17 -10.26 -7.73
C ILE A 291 4.33 -9.07 -7.22
N VAL A 292 3.85 -8.19 -8.10
CA VAL A 292 3.07 -7.03 -7.66
C VAL A 292 1.68 -7.41 -7.19
N HIS A 293 1.10 -8.49 -7.74
CA HIS A 293 -0.15 -9.09 -7.26
C HIS A 293 0.03 -9.60 -5.81
N GLU A 294 1.06 -10.40 -5.58
CA GLU A 294 1.37 -10.93 -4.24
C GLU A 294 1.69 -9.80 -3.26
N PHE A 295 2.48 -8.81 -3.66
CA PHE A 295 2.76 -7.65 -2.83
C PHE A 295 1.47 -6.95 -2.35
N LEU A 296 0.52 -6.71 -3.27
CA LEU A 296 -0.77 -6.11 -2.91
C LEU A 296 -1.59 -7.04 -2.01
N SER A 297 -1.53 -8.35 -2.25
CA SER A 297 -2.22 -9.35 -1.42
C SER A 297 -1.70 -9.39 0.01
N LEU A 298 -0.42 -9.04 0.24
CA LEU A 298 0.16 -8.93 1.58
C LEU A 298 -0.27 -7.65 2.32
N THR A 299 -0.72 -6.61 1.62
CA THR A 299 -1.12 -5.36 2.28
C THR A 299 -2.47 -5.49 2.99
N VAL A 300 -2.65 -4.72 4.06
CA VAL A 300 -3.87 -4.71 4.89
C VAL A 300 -5.09 -4.31 4.07
N GLU A 301 -4.99 -3.25 3.29
CA GLU A 301 -6.09 -2.65 2.51
C GLU A 301 -6.08 -3.05 1.04
N LYS A 302 -5.20 -3.97 0.62
CA LYS A 302 -5.04 -4.41 -0.77
C LYS A 302 -4.87 -3.23 -1.75
N MET A 303 -4.26 -2.17 -1.26
CA MET A 303 -3.91 -0.97 -2.02
C MET A 303 -2.60 -0.38 -1.52
N VAL A 304 -1.91 0.36 -2.38
CA VAL A 304 -0.66 1.06 -2.04
C VAL A 304 -0.36 2.18 -3.02
N GLU A 305 0.41 3.19 -2.62
CA GLU A 305 0.95 4.18 -3.54
C GLU A 305 2.00 3.53 -4.48
N VAL A 306 1.86 3.74 -5.78
CA VAL A 306 2.74 3.14 -6.81
C VAL A 306 4.22 3.45 -6.56
N GLU A 307 4.52 4.65 -6.06
CA GLU A 307 5.89 5.06 -5.72
C GLU A 307 6.50 4.17 -4.63
N LYS A 308 5.71 3.72 -3.67
CA LYS A 308 6.18 2.86 -2.57
C LYS A 308 6.64 1.49 -3.07
N ILE A 309 5.89 0.87 -4.01
CA ILE A 309 6.31 -0.39 -4.64
C ILE A 309 7.60 -0.20 -5.44
N SER A 310 7.78 0.95 -6.07
CA SER A 310 8.95 1.24 -6.89
C SER A 310 10.27 1.14 -6.11
N HIS A 311 10.25 1.30 -4.78
CA HIS A 311 11.43 1.10 -3.93
C HIS A 311 11.92 -0.35 -3.90
N PHE A 312 11.04 -1.31 -4.15
CA PHE A 312 11.35 -2.75 -4.17
C PHE A 312 11.72 -3.27 -5.57
N ARG A 313 11.53 -2.44 -6.61
CA ARG A 313 11.67 -2.85 -8.02
C ARG A 313 12.98 -3.58 -8.30
N LYS A 314 14.12 -3.04 -7.84
CA LYS A 314 15.43 -3.65 -8.04
C LYS A 314 15.58 -4.97 -7.30
N CYS A 315 15.14 -5.02 -6.03
CA CYS A 315 15.23 -6.23 -5.21
C CYS A 315 14.39 -7.37 -5.79
N PHE A 316 13.24 -7.04 -6.38
CA PHE A 316 12.34 -8.02 -7.01
C PHE A 316 12.74 -8.37 -8.46
N GLY A 317 13.80 -7.75 -9.02
CA GLY A 317 14.22 -7.97 -10.40
C GLY A 317 13.18 -7.55 -11.44
N ILE A 318 12.40 -6.52 -11.15
CA ILE A 318 11.41 -5.98 -12.09
C ILE A 318 12.08 -4.89 -12.93
N ASP A 319 12.41 -5.18 -14.18
CA ASP A 319 13.01 -4.20 -15.10
C ASP A 319 11.97 -3.28 -15.74
N LEU A 320 10.69 -3.68 -15.73
CA LEU A 320 9.58 -2.94 -16.30
C LEU A 320 9.21 -1.72 -15.45
N ASN A 321 8.60 -0.72 -16.08
CA ASN A 321 8.00 0.39 -15.36
C ASN A 321 6.77 -0.10 -14.59
N ILE A 322 6.77 0.06 -13.26
CA ILE A 322 5.69 -0.43 -12.39
C ILE A 322 4.34 0.19 -12.74
N ARG A 323 4.30 1.48 -13.10
CA ARG A 323 3.04 2.15 -13.47
C ARG A 323 2.49 1.58 -14.78
N ASP A 324 3.36 1.37 -15.77
CA ASP A 324 2.95 0.83 -17.06
C ASP A 324 2.46 -0.61 -16.91
N LEU A 325 3.12 -1.40 -16.05
CA LEU A 325 2.70 -2.76 -15.69
C LEU A 325 1.25 -2.79 -15.18
N PHE A 326 0.88 -1.89 -14.28
CA PHE A 326 -0.49 -1.81 -13.79
C PHE A 326 -1.50 -1.36 -14.85
N LEU A 327 -1.10 -0.44 -15.73
CA LEU A 327 -1.96 0.06 -16.81
C LEU A 327 -2.17 -0.99 -17.92
N ASP A 328 -1.21 -1.87 -18.13
CA ASP A 328 -1.32 -2.97 -19.11
C ASP A 328 -2.22 -4.12 -18.63
N HIS A 329 -2.46 -4.22 -17.31
CA HIS A 329 -3.29 -5.25 -16.69
C HIS A 329 -4.52 -4.68 -15.95
N PRO A 330 -5.42 -3.94 -16.64
CA PRO A 330 -6.56 -3.24 -16.04
C PRO A 330 -7.63 -4.19 -15.46
N GLY A 331 -7.60 -5.47 -15.82
CA GLY A 331 -8.48 -6.49 -15.25
C GLY A 331 -8.05 -6.95 -13.85
N MET A 332 -6.80 -6.73 -13.47
CA MET A 332 -6.26 -7.13 -12.16
C MET A 332 -6.04 -5.92 -11.25
N PHE A 333 -5.60 -4.81 -11.81
CA PHE A 333 -5.21 -3.62 -11.09
C PHE A 333 -6.05 -2.41 -11.50
N TYR A 334 -6.30 -1.53 -10.55
CA TYR A 334 -6.89 -0.23 -10.82
C TYR A 334 -5.99 0.87 -10.27
N ILE A 335 -5.59 1.83 -11.11
CA ILE A 335 -4.84 3.00 -10.66
C ILE A 335 -5.77 4.20 -10.56
N SER A 336 -5.90 4.75 -9.35
CA SER A 336 -6.53 6.04 -9.13
C SER A 336 -5.50 7.16 -9.18
N THR A 337 -5.85 8.24 -9.86
CA THR A 337 -5.05 9.48 -9.95
C THR A 337 -5.64 10.60 -9.10
N LYS A 338 -6.64 10.32 -8.27
CA LYS A 338 -7.35 11.34 -7.46
C LYS A 338 -6.56 11.88 -6.29
N GLY A 339 -5.52 11.18 -5.84
CA GLY A 339 -4.57 11.69 -4.86
C GLY A 339 -3.46 12.52 -5.51
N LYS A 340 -2.54 13.07 -4.72
CA LYS A 340 -1.29 13.67 -5.24
C LYS A 340 -0.37 12.59 -5.80
N ARG A 341 -0.47 11.35 -5.27
CA ARG A 341 0.24 10.17 -5.73
C ARG A 341 -0.75 9.18 -6.31
N HIS A 342 -0.29 8.41 -7.29
CA HIS A 342 -1.08 7.35 -7.87
C HIS A 342 -1.20 6.21 -6.87
N THR A 343 -2.43 5.77 -6.60
CA THR A 343 -2.71 4.62 -5.73
C THR A 343 -3.23 3.47 -6.58
N VAL A 344 -2.62 2.31 -6.43
CA VAL A 344 -3.05 1.07 -7.08
C VAL A 344 -3.87 0.22 -6.12
N PHE A 345 -4.93 -0.40 -6.63
CA PHE A 345 -5.83 -1.32 -5.94
C PHE A 345 -5.77 -2.69 -6.61
N LEU A 346 -5.79 -3.75 -5.82
CA LEU A 346 -6.01 -5.12 -6.29
C LEU A 346 -7.51 -5.34 -6.47
N ARG A 347 -8.00 -5.43 -7.72
CA ARG A 347 -9.44 -5.46 -8.02
C ARG A 347 -10.18 -6.61 -7.38
N GLU A 348 -9.63 -7.82 -7.48
CA GLU A 348 -10.26 -9.05 -6.98
C GLU A 348 -10.51 -9.03 -5.47
N ALA A 349 -9.78 -8.22 -4.71
CA ALA A 349 -9.95 -8.10 -3.27
C ALA A 349 -11.15 -7.26 -2.84
N TYR A 350 -11.84 -6.62 -3.81
CA TYR A 350 -12.94 -5.71 -3.50
C TYR A 350 -14.24 -6.10 -4.18
N GLU A 351 -15.31 -6.06 -3.41
CA GLU A 351 -16.67 -6.09 -3.91
C GLU A 351 -17.40 -4.80 -3.50
N ARG A 352 -17.98 -4.09 -4.48
CA ARG A 352 -18.72 -2.83 -4.28
C ARG A 352 -17.97 -1.79 -3.43
N GLY A 353 -16.62 -1.78 -3.52
CA GLY A 353 -15.75 -0.85 -2.79
C GLY A 353 -15.50 -1.22 -1.33
N ARG A 354 -15.75 -2.47 -0.94
CA ARG A 354 -15.39 -3.06 0.36
C ARG A 354 -14.46 -4.23 0.13
N LEU A 355 -13.56 -4.49 1.07
CA LEU A 355 -12.79 -5.72 1.06
C LEU A 355 -13.71 -6.93 1.23
N ILE A 356 -13.47 -7.98 0.43
CA ILE A 356 -14.19 -9.25 0.51
C ILE A 356 -13.80 -9.97 1.80
N ASP A 357 -12.49 -9.95 2.11
CA ASP A 357 -11.92 -10.57 3.31
C ASP A 357 -11.25 -9.49 4.19
N PRO A 358 -12.03 -8.82 5.08
CA PRO A 358 -11.52 -7.80 5.96
C PRO A 358 -10.72 -8.42 7.12
N ASN A 359 -9.58 -7.82 7.45
CA ASN A 359 -8.80 -8.21 8.64
C ASN A 359 -9.03 -7.22 9.80
N PRO A 360 -8.71 -7.59 11.06
CA PRO A 360 -8.98 -6.75 12.24
C PRO A 360 -8.34 -5.36 12.18
N VAL A 361 -7.16 -5.23 11.58
CA VAL A 361 -6.47 -3.93 11.41
C VAL A 361 -7.24 -3.03 10.44
N TYR A 362 -7.72 -3.61 9.33
CA TYR A 362 -8.58 -2.90 8.38
C TYR A 362 -9.87 -2.40 9.04
N GLU A 363 -10.52 -3.24 9.87
CA GLU A 363 -11.76 -2.85 10.55
C GLU A 363 -11.52 -1.70 11.55
N ALA A 364 -10.40 -1.70 12.27
CA ALA A 364 -10.03 -0.58 13.13
C ALA A 364 -9.82 0.72 12.32
N ARG A 365 -9.08 0.66 11.22
CA ARG A 365 -8.85 1.82 10.33
C ARG A 365 -10.14 2.32 9.68
N ARG A 366 -11.08 1.43 9.42
CA ARG A 366 -12.38 1.79 8.88
C ARG A 366 -13.21 2.64 9.86
N LYS A 367 -13.13 2.36 11.18
CA LYS A 367 -13.75 3.22 12.18
C LYS A 367 -13.20 4.66 12.13
N LEU A 368 -11.89 4.82 11.91
CA LEU A 368 -11.30 6.14 11.70
C LEU A 368 -11.83 6.81 10.42
N LEU A 369 -12.00 6.04 9.34
CA LEU A 369 -12.60 6.54 8.10
C LEU A 369 -14.02 7.05 8.34
N ASP A 370 -14.80 6.36 9.16
CA ASP A 370 -16.17 6.79 9.49
C ASP A 370 -16.16 8.14 10.23
N LEU A 371 -15.23 8.38 11.16
CA LEU A 371 -15.04 9.70 11.78
C LEU A 371 -14.64 10.79 10.78
N VAL A 372 -13.78 10.46 9.80
CA VAL A 372 -13.40 11.37 8.70
C VAL A 372 -14.64 11.75 7.88
N LEU A 373 -15.53 10.82 7.63
CA LEU A 373 -16.73 11.06 6.84
C LEU A 373 -17.76 11.91 7.59
N LEU A 374 -17.91 11.74 8.90
CA LEU A 374 -18.77 12.57 9.74
C LEU A 374 -18.36 14.05 9.69
N GLY A 375 -17.07 14.36 9.87
CA GLY A 375 -16.56 15.73 9.76
C GLY A 375 -16.80 16.36 8.39
N ARG A 376 -16.85 15.58 7.33
CA ARG A 376 -17.14 16.05 5.98
C ARG A 376 -18.60 16.41 5.77
N HIS A 377 -19.53 15.72 6.42
CA HIS A 377 -20.96 16.01 6.35
C HIS A 377 -21.30 17.30 7.12
N ALA A 378 -20.75 17.51 8.30
CA ALA A 378 -20.92 18.74 9.06
C ALA A 378 -20.44 19.98 8.29
N ALA A 379 -19.28 19.91 7.64
CA ALA A 379 -18.74 21.00 6.82
C ALA A 379 -19.59 21.32 5.56
N LEU A 380 -20.39 20.38 5.07
CA LEU A 380 -21.30 20.59 3.93
C LEU A 380 -22.66 21.16 4.36
N SER A 381 -23.11 20.93 5.60
CA SER A 381 -24.30 21.58 6.15
C SER A 381 -24.05 23.06 6.44
N ASP A 382 -22.92 23.41 7.06
CA ASP A 382 -22.53 24.78 7.36
C ASP A 382 -22.42 25.69 6.12
N THR A 383 -21.98 25.12 4.97
CA THR A 383 -21.91 25.89 3.71
C THR A 383 -23.25 26.12 3.06
N ARG A 384 -24.28 25.29 3.34
CA ARG A 384 -25.64 25.50 2.82
C ARG A 384 -26.43 26.52 3.62
N ASP A 385 -26.16 26.57 4.93
CA ASP A 385 -26.86 27.52 5.82
C ASP A 385 -26.33 28.97 5.65
N THR A 386 -25.07 29.13 5.20
CA THR A 386 -24.50 30.44 4.87
C THR A 386 -25.01 31.00 3.55
N ASP A 387 -25.27 30.16 2.55
CA ASP A 387 -25.82 30.60 1.24
C ASP A 387 -27.33 30.94 1.30
N MET A 388 -28.05 30.48 2.34
CA MET A 388 -29.47 30.80 2.57
C MET A 388 -29.72 32.05 3.41
N SER A 389 -28.66 32.63 4.01
CA SER A 389 -28.77 33.82 4.86
C SER A 389 -28.37 35.13 4.14
N GLU A 390 -27.99 35.07 2.86
CA GLU A 390 -27.67 36.22 2.02
C GLU A 390 -28.72 36.49 0.89
N GLU A 391 -29.89 35.83 0.92
CA GLU A 391 -31.08 36.22 0.15
C GLU A 391 -32.09 36.88 1.12
#